data_7fcd4ae597210f95a9455f0287ce335a
#
_entry.id   7fcd4ae597210f95a9455f0287ce335a
#
_cell.length_a   1.000
_cell.length_b   1.000
_cell.length_c   1.000
_cell.angle_alpha   90.00
_cell.angle_beta   90.00
_cell.angle_gamma   90.00
#
_symmetry.space_group_name_H-M   'P 1'
#
loop_
_entity.id
_entity.type
_entity.pdbx_description
1 polymer ?
#
loop_
_entity_poly.entity_id
_entity_poly.type
_entity_poly.pdbx_seq_one_letter_code
_entity_poly.pdbx_strand_id
1 'polypeptide(L)'
;MKETVEGTSPRICQIWGAGQYYGHEEASPDAAVIIAADGGADEAASRGVTPDLVVGDFDSITTDRSAFVDLGGNDGDSTHSPGAPAPDESRPSSADSPSSMRRPSSQGATTSPESPSPTKYRRLPAEKDDTDMLAAVKLGWEAGCRIFRIYGGLGGRMDHTLANLNMISLVAAAGGRASLYGDGIIVTAISRGFLSFAPWRSGERAMVSVLSATDRSEGINERGLKYQVEGMTMTNLELTGVSNEFLPNTPARIGLDRGIIYVTYPDAAPMPSWHTDITPATSLGHLDTRPSRWLTRPGRDQVEEETDPTTSPVQGSE
;
A
#
# COMPACT_ATOMS: atom_id res chain seq x y z
N MET A 1 -36.80 5.69 -16.18
CA MET A 1 -36.49 4.95 -14.95
C MET A 1 -35.04 4.53 -15.08
N LYS A 2 -34.12 5.19 -14.37
CA LYS A 2 -32.72 4.73 -14.26
C LYS A 2 -32.69 3.78 -13.07
N GLU A 3 -32.39 2.53 -13.31
CA GLU A 3 -32.06 1.56 -12.25
C GLU A 3 -30.89 2.13 -11.45
N THR A 4 -31.14 2.45 -10.20
CA THR A 4 -30.10 2.65 -9.19
C THR A 4 -29.47 1.29 -8.94
N VAL A 5 -28.30 1.06 -9.54
CA VAL A 5 -27.41 -0.02 -9.13
C VAL A 5 -27.10 0.24 -7.65
N GLU A 6 -27.53 -0.66 -6.79
CA GLU A 6 -27.13 -0.69 -5.37
C GLU A 6 -25.60 -0.79 -5.34
N GLY A 7 -24.97 0.37 -5.12
CA GLY A 7 -23.53 0.45 -5.05
C GLY A 7 -23.04 -0.17 -3.75
N THR A 8 -22.43 -1.34 -3.83
CA THR A 8 -21.61 -1.87 -2.73
C THR A 8 -20.61 -0.79 -2.32
N SER A 9 -20.55 -0.49 -1.02
CA SER A 9 -19.56 0.46 -0.48
C SER A 9 -18.17 0.12 -0.99
N PRO A 10 -17.36 1.08 -1.42
CA PRO A 10 -16.04 0.80 -1.96
C PRO A 10 -15.18 0.08 -0.91
N ARG A 11 -14.53 -1.00 -1.33
CA ARG A 11 -13.67 -1.81 -0.46
C ARG A 11 -12.43 -1.02 -0.05
N ILE A 12 -12.03 -1.17 1.20
CA ILE A 12 -10.87 -0.51 1.79
C ILE A 12 -9.71 -1.51 1.86
N CYS A 13 -8.53 -1.07 1.41
CA CYS A 13 -7.26 -1.74 1.64
C CYS A 13 -6.46 -0.94 2.67
N GLN A 14 -5.98 -1.61 3.71
CA GLN A 14 -5.00 -1.05 4.64
C GLN A 14 -3.62 -1.57 4.26
N ILE A 15 -2.64 -0.67 4.12
CA ILE A 15 -1.27 -1.03 3.74
C ILE A 15 -0.31 -0.62 4.85
N TRP A 16 0.59 -1.55 5.19
CA TRP A 16 1.66 -1.39 6.15
C TRP A 16 3.00 -1.39 5.42
N GLY A 17 3.73 -0.27 5.43
CA GLY A 17 5.04 -0.12 4.81
C GLY A 17 6.18 -0.19 5.82
N ALA A 18 7.42 -0.21 5.35
CA ALA A 18 8.61 -0.31 6.18
C ALA A 18 9.13 1.04 6.73
N GLY A 19 8.36 2.14 6.57
CA GLY A 19 8.81 3.47 6.99
C GLY A 19 8.58 3.77 8.47
N GLN A 20 8.41 5.05 8.80
CA GLN A 20 8.27 5.50 10.18
C GLN A 20 6.84 5.35 10.70
N TYR A 21 6.72 4.98 11.98
CA TYR A 21 5.46 4.82 12.72
C TYR A 21 5.44 5.72 13.95
N TYR A 22 4.24 6.13 14.36
CA TYR A 22 4.06 7.19 15.37
C TYR A 22 3.26 6.72 16.59
N GLY A 23 2.89 5.43 16.65
CA GLY A 23 2.37 4.76 17.85
C GLY A 23 0.86 4.73 18.02
N HIS A 24 0.10 5.17 17.00
CA HIS A 24 -1.37 5.15 17.01
C HIS A 24 -1.98 4.40 15.81
N GLU A 25 -1.13 3.69 15.07
CA GLU A 25 -1.57 2.90 13.92
C GLU A 25 -2.15 1.56 14.39
N GLU A 26 -3.38 1.28 13.98
CA GLU A 26 -4.13 0.09 14.34
C GLU A 26 -4.73 -0.60 13.12
N ALA A 27 -5.09 -1.87 13.28
CA ALA A 27 -5.88 -2.56 12.26
C ALA A 27 -7.23 -1.88 12.09
N SER A 28 -7.57 -1.54 10.86
CA SER A 28 -8.85 -0.92 10.52
C SER A 28 -9.95 -1.99 10.48
N PRO A 29 -10.96 -1.95 11.37
CA PRO A 29 -12.00 -2.98 11.43
C PRO A 29 -12.86 -3.06 10.16
N ASP A 30 -12.86 -2.01 9.35
CA ASP A 30 -13.55 -1.92 8.05
C ASP A 30 -12.63 -2.21 6.85
N ALA A 31 -11.37 -2.58 7.08
CA ALA A 31 -10.48 -3.02 6.01
C ALA A 31 -10.95 -4.35 5.44
N ALA A 32 -11.16 -4.39 4.13
CA ALA A 32 -11.50 -5.62 3.41
C ALA A 32 -10.26 -6.46 3.10
N VAL A 33 -9.08 -5.84 3.07
CA VAL A 33 -7.77 -6.47 2.83
C VAL A 33 -6.71 -5.67 3.57
N ILE A 34 -5.80 -6.38 4.25
CA ILE A 34 -4.61 -5.82 4.88
C ILE A 34 -3.39 -6.36 4.15
N ILE A 35 -2.55 -5.48 3.61
CA ILE A 35 -1.34 -5.84 2.87
C ILE A 35 -0.13 -5.21 3.57
N ALA A 36 0.92 -6.00 3.77
CA ALA A 36 2.21 -5.48 4.23
C ALA A 36 3.21 -5.44 3.05
N ALA A 37 3.92 -4.33 2.94
CA ALA A 37 4.98 -4.14 1.98
C ALA A 37 6.33 -4.31 2.67
N ASP A 38 7.04 -5.39 2.33
CA ASP A 38 8.35 -5.78 2.85
C ASP A 38 8.41 -5.69 4.40
N GLY A 39 9.37 -4.96 4.99
CA GLY A 39 9.51 -4.78 6.44
C GLY A 39 8.26 -4.25 7.16
N GLY A 40 7.24 -3.79 6.44
CA GLY A 40 5.93 -3.47 7.01
C GLY A 40 5.22 -4.66 7.64
N ALA A 41 5.64 -5.90 7.33
CA ALA A 41 5.14 -7.10 7.98
C ALA A 41 5.57 -7.17 9.45
N ASP A 42 6.83 -6.80 9.76
CA ASP A 42 7.34 -6.75 11.13
C ASP A 42 6.65 -5.65 11.94
N GLU A 43 6.39 -4.51 11.31
CA GLU A 43 5.66 -3.39 11.93
C GLU A 43 4.20 -3.76 12.26
N ALA A 44 3.50 -4.42 11.34
CA ALA A 44 2.16 -4.93 11.56
C ALA A 44 2.14 -5.95 12.72
N ALA A 45 3.05 -6.94 12.68
CA ALA A 45 3.16 -7.98 13.69
C ALA A 45 3.43 -7.40 15.09
N SER A 46 4.32 -6.40 15.20
CA SER A 46 4.64 -5.74 16.48
C SER A 46 3.41 -5.06 17.14
N ARG A 47 2.38 -4.76 16.35
CA ARG A 47 1.11 -4.14 16.78
C ARG A 47 -0.05 -5.13 16.81
N GLY A 48 0.24 -6.43 16.70
CA GLY A 48 -0.78 -7.49 16.72
C GLY A 48 -1.68 -7.52 15.47
N VAL A 49 -1.23 -6.91 14.37
CA VAL A 49 -1.94 -6.93 13.09
C VAL A 49 -1.40 -8.06 12.22
N THR A 50 -2.30 -8.93 11.76
CA THR A 50 -1.96 -10.01 10.83
C THR A 50 -2.36 -9.61 9.42
N PRO A 51 -1.40 -9.38 8.50
CA PRO A 51 -1.70 -9.08 7.11
C PRO A 51 -2.34 -10.29 6.40
N ASP A 52 -3.25 -10.04 5.46
CA ASP A 52 -3.75 -11.07 4.53
C ASP A 52 -2.69 -11.44 3.49
N LEU A 53 -1.83 -10.46 3.13
CA LEU A 53 -0.81 -10.62 2.11
C LEU A 53 0.45 -9.82 2.49
N VAL A 54 1.61 -10.41 2.30
CA VAL A 54 2.92 -9.75 2.36
C VAL A 54 3.52 -9.73 0.96
N VAL A 55 4.04 -8.59 0.51
CA VAL A 55 4.66 -8.42 -0.81
C VAL A 55 6.01 -7.71 -0.69
N GLY A 56 7.02 -8.18 -1.42
CA GLY A 56 8.38 -7.61 -1.41
C GLY A 56 9.43 -8.61 -1.86
N ASP A 57 10.71 -8.26 -1.74
CA ASP A 57 11.84 -9.16 -1.97
C ASP A 57 12.24 -9.96 -0.72
N PHE A 58 11.72 -9.55 0.44
CA PHE A 58 11.91 -10.18 1.75
C PHE A 58 13.36 -10.13 2.29
N ASP A 59 14.15 -9.18 1.88
CA ASP A 59 15.53 -9.02 2.37
C ASP A 59 15.58 -8.39 3.77
N SER A 60 14.56 -7.61 4.15
CA SER A 60 14.48 -6.88 5.42
C SER A 60 13.46 -7.44 6.42
N ILE A 61 12.73 -8.52 6.11
CA ILE A 61 11.74 -9.11 7.01
C ILE A 61 12.41 -10.04 8.04
N THR A 62 12.12 -9.82 9.32
CA THR A 62 12.58 -10.63 10.45
C THR A 62 11.54 -11.62 10.97
N THR A 63 10.26 -11.40 10.66
CA THR A 63 9.15 -12.28 11.05
C THR A 63 9.32 -13.69 10.48
N ASP A 64 9.02 -14.71 11.30
CA ASP A 64 9.08 -16.13 10.89
C ASP A 64 8.12 -16.41 9.73
N ARG A 65 8.69 -16.80 8.60
CA ARG A 65 7.97 -17.07 7.34
C ARG A 65 7.34 -18.45 7.30
N SER A 66 7.62 -19.33 8.25
CA SER A 66 7.10 -20.71 8.27
C SER A 66 5.57 -20.78 8.35
N ALA A 67 4.93 -19.70 8.82
CA ALA A 67 3.47 -19.55 8.90
C ALA A 67 2.84 -18.98 7.61
N PHE A 68 3.64 -18.59 6.61
CA PHE A 68 3.14 -17.95 5.39
C PHE A 68 2.92 -18.97 4.27
N VAL A 69 1.88 -18.75 3.46
CA VAL A 69 1.57 -19.55 2.27
C VAL A 69 2.05 -18.81 1.02
N ASP A 70 2.94 -19.46 0.25
CA ASP A 70 3.45 -18.92 -1.01
C ASP A 70 2.37 -18.91 -2.09
N LEU A 71 2.15 -17.75 -2.71
CA LEU A 71 1.26 -17.61 -3.85
C LEU A 71 1.95 -17.84 -5.21
N GLY A 72 3.24 -18.22 -5.19
CA GLY A 72 4.04 -18.39 -6.40
C GLY A 72 4.51 -17.06 -6.97
N GLY A 73 5.81 -16.79 -6.84
CA GLY A 73 6.57 -15.85 -7.64
C GLY A 73 7.40 -16.65 -8.64
N ASN A 74 7.87 -16.05 -9.71
CA ASN A 74 8.71 -16.71 -10.71
C ASN A 74 10.09 -17.03 -10.09
N ASP A 75 10.22 -18.24 -9.46
CA ASP A 75 11.46 -18.69 -8.84
C ASP A 75 12.48 -19.05 -9.91
N GLY A 76 13.16 -18.04 -10.41
CA GLY A 76 14.32 -18.20 -11.28
C GLY A 76 15.62 -18.47 -10.52
N ASP A 77 15.58 -18.89 -9.25
CA ASP A 77 16.78 -19.33 -8.54
C ASP A 77 16.44 -20.23 -7.34
N SER A 78 16.31 -21.52 -7.61
CA SER A 78 16.18 -22.57 -6.60
C SER A 78 17.54 -23.14 -6.22
N THR A 79 18.40 -22.33 -5.56
CA THR A 79 19.62 -22.84 -4.91
C THR A 79 19.93 -22.06 -3.64
N HIS A 80 19.18 -22.32 -2.57
CA HIS A 80 19.67 -22.31 -1.19
C HIS A 80 18.56 -22.78 -0.25
N SER A 81 18.40 -24.08 -0.15
CA SER A 81 17.83 -24.69 1.05
C SER A 81 18.92 -24.74 2.11
N PRO A 82 18.78 -24.13 3.28
CA PRO A 82 19.61 -24.49 4.41
C PRO A 82 19.23 -25.91 4.84
N GLY A 83 20.19 -26.83 4.75
CA GLY A 83 20.04 -28.24 5.10
C GLY A 83 19.45 -28.43 6.49
N ALA A 84 18.39 -29.21 6.58
CA ALA A 84 17.87 -29.72 7.82
C ALA A 84 18.95 -30.60 8.48
N PRO A 85 19.20 -30.49 9.81
CA PRO A 85 20.07 -31.43 10.52
C PRO A 85 19.41 -32.80 10.54
N ALA A 86 20.20 -33.82 10.22
CA ALA A 86 19.80 -35.24 10.27
C ALA A 86 19.32 -35.61 11.68
N PRO A 87 18.32 -36.51 11.81
CA PRO A 87 17.88 -36.99 13.12
C PRO A 87 18.95 -37.88 13.76
N ASP A 88 19.32 -37.60 14.99
CA ASP A 88 20.17 -38.38 15.84
C ASP A 88 19.42 -39.64 16.32
N GLU A 89 19.80 -40.79 15.77
CA GLU A 89 19.32 -42.10 16.22
C GLU A 89 20.12 -42.56 17.46
N SER A 90 19.73 -42.09 18.65
CA SER A 90 20.14 -42.80 19.87
C SER A 90 19.31 -42.36 21.09
N ARG A 91 18.21 -43.05 21.36
CA ARG A 91 17.81 -43.42 22.73
C ARG A 91 16.65 -44.44 22.76
N PRO A 92 16.69 -45.42 23.67
CA PRO A 92 15.80 -46.57 23.65
C PRO A 92 14.47 -46.35 24.36
N SER A 93 13.51 -47.15 23.92
CA SER A 93 12.16 -47.31 24.45
C SER A 93 12.11 -47.75 25.93
N SER A 94 11.17 -47.20 26.67
CA SER A 94 10.56 -47.94 27.77
C SER A 94 9.05 -47.62 27.84
N ALA A 95 8.28 -48.71 27.71
CA ALA A 95 6.86 -48.76 27.88
C ALA A 95 6.49 -48.58 29.36
N ASP A 96 5.30 -47.98 29.63
CA ASP A 96 4.29 -48.57 30.48
C ASP A 96 3.02 -47.68 30.51
N SER A 97 1.89 -48.27 30.16
CA SER A 97 0.56 -47.77 30.41
C SER A 97 0.09 -48.21 31.83
N PRO A 98 -0.88 -47.51 32.48
CA PRO A 98 -2.23 -48.09 32.43
C PRO A 98 -3.41 -47.09 32.38
N SER A 99 -4.35 -47.52 31.63
CA SER A 99 -5.81 -47.44 31.61
C SER A 99 -6.60 -46.58 32.60
N SER A 100 -7.66 -46.00 32.02
CA SER A 100 -9.06 -45.84 32.45
C SER A 100 -9.44 -44.61 33.25
N MET A 101 -10.29 -43.74 32.63
CA MET A 101 -11.72 -43.62 33.07
C MET A 101 -12.47 -42.67 32.11
N ARG A 102 -13.51 -43.22 31.49
CA ARG A 102 -14.55 -42.50 30.74
C ARG A 102 -15.38 -41.62 31.70
N ARG A 103 -15.64 -40.37 31.29
CA ARG A 103 -16.79 -39.60 31.75
C ARG A 103 -17.55 -38.99 30.58
N PRO A 104 -18.87 -38.82 30.70
CA PRO A 104 -19.76 -38.67 29.57
C PRO A 104 -19.85 -37.23 29.05
N SER A 105 -20.14 -37.16 27.75
CA SER A 105 -20.45 -36.01 26.94
C SER A 105 -21.54 -35.09 27.50
N SER A 106 -21.26 -33.81 27.62
CA SER A 106 -22.27 -32.77 27.52
C SER A 106 -21.98 -31.97 26.25
N GLN A 107 -22.87 -32.10 25.27
CA GLN A 107 -22.88 -31.33 24.04
C GLN A 107 -23.26 -29.90 24.39
N GLY A 108 -22.25 -28.99 24.39
CA GLY A 108 -22.42 -27.57 24.27
C GLY A 108 -21.76 -27.18 22.95
N ALA A 109 -22.54 -26.80 21.95
CA ALA A 109 -22.01 -26.23 20.72
C ALA A 109 -21.38 -24.89 21.01
N THR A 110 -20.10 -24.90 21.36
CA THR A 110 -19.24 -23.72 21.30
C THR A 110 -18.73 -23.64 19.87
N THR A 111 -19.23 -22.67 19.12
CA THR A 111 -18.57 -22.21 17.88
C THR A 111 -17.16 -21.81 18.25
N SER A 112 -16.22 -22.66 17.93
CA SER A 112 -14.79 -22.32 18.03
C SER A 112 -14.57 -21.08 17.14
N PRO A 113 -13.81 -20.05 17.59
CA PRO A 113 -13.41 -18.98 16.70
C PRO A 113 -12.65 -19.61 15.52
N GLU A 114 -13.08 -19.29 14.30
CA GLU A 114 -12.39 -19.69 13.08
C GLU A 114 -10.92 -19.30 13.24
N SER A 115 -10.03 -20.27 13.08
CA SER A 115 -8.60 -19.98 13.08
C SER A 115 -8.32 -18.95 11.98
N PRO A 116 -7.56 -17.90 12.25
CA PRO A 116 -7.25 -16.89 11.24
C PRO A 116 -6.66 -17.59 10.01
N SER A 117 -7.11 -17.20 8.83
CA SER A 117 -6.56 -17.71 7.58
C SER A 117 -5.06 -17.41 7.55
N PRO A 118 -4.22 -18.34 7.07
CA PRO A 118 -2.78 -18.12 7.04
C PRO A 118 -2.45 -16.93 6.15
N THR A 119 -1.51 -16.10 6.59
CA THR A 119 -0.98 -14.98 5.80
C THR A 119 -0.37 -15.51 4.50
N LYS A 120 -0.74 -14.90 3.40
CA LYS A 120 -0.17 -15.20 2.09
C LYS A 120 1.06 -14.34 1.84
N TYR A 121 2.00 -14.80 1.01
CA TYR A 121 3.07 -13.93 0.57
C TYR A 121 3.28 -14.02 -0.94
N ARG A 122 3.80 -12.92 -1.52
CA ARG A 122 4.20 -12.84 -2.91
C ARG A 122 5.59 -12.25 -3.02
N ARG A 123 6.55 -13.05 -3.45
CA ARG A 123 7.91 -12.59 -3.66
C ARG A 123 8.04 -11.83 -4.97
N LEU A 124 8.75 -10.72 -4.92
CA LEU A 124 9.08 -9.89 -6.08
C LEU A 124 10.60 -9.76 -6.21
N PRO A 125 11.14 -9.56 -7.42
CA PRO A 125 12.56 -9.26 -7.60
C PRO A 125 12.97 -8.00 -6.83
N ALA A 126 14.19 -7.98 -6.29
CA ALA A 126 14.75 -6.77 -5.68
C ALA A 126 14.98 -5.65 -6.72
N GLU A 127 15.33 -6.05 -7.95
CA GLU A 127 15.68 -5.15 -9.07
C GLU A 127 14.47 -4.87 -9.97
N LYS A 128 13.33 -4.47 -9.38
CA LYS A 128 12.11 -4.12 -10.12
C LYS A 128 11.95 -2.59 -10.22
N ASP A 129 11.13 -2.13 -11.18
CA ASP A 129 10.83 -0.71 -11.34
C ASP A 129 9.79 -0.22 -10.31
N ASP A 130 8.88 -1.09 -9.87
CA ASP A 130 7.90 -0.78 -8.83
C ASP A 130 8.55 -0.83 -7.44
N THR A 131 8.18 0.12 -6.56
CA THR A 131 8.43 -0.04 -5.12
C THR A 131 7.50 -1.10 -4.53
N ASP A 132 7.87 -1.73 -3.40
CA ASP A 132 6.99 -2.69 -2.71
C ASP A 132 5.67 -2.06 -2.27
N MET A 133 5.69 -0.78 -1.90
CA MET A 133 4.51 -0.01 -1.59
C MET A 133 3.56 0.13 -2.79
N LEU A 134 4.10 0.44 -3.98
CA LEU A 134 3.29 0.50 -5.20
C LEU A 134 2.76 -0.89 -5.59
N ALA A 135 3.57 -1.93 -5.42
CA ALA A 135 3.12 -3.31 -5.64
C ALA A 135 1.96 -3.67 -4.70
N ALA A 136 2.03 -3.31 -3.40
CA ALA A 136 0.94 -3.50 -2.45
C ALA A 136 -0.35 -2.77 -2.88
N VAL A 137 -0.23 -1.52 -3.35
CA VAL A 137 -1.38 -0.75 -3.87
C VAL A 137 -1.97 -1.41 -5.12
N LYS A 138 -1.15 -1.87 -6.07
CA LYS A 138 -1.62 -2.59 -7.27
C LYS A 138 -2.38 -3.86 -6.89
N LEU A 139 -1.86 -4.66 -5.97
CA LEU A 139 -2.52 -5.88 -5.47
C LEU A 139 -3.84 -5.58 -4.75
N GLY A 140 -3.89 -4.55 -3.92
CA GLY A 140 -5.13 -4.06 -3.32
C GLY A 140 -6.16 -3.61 -4.37
N TRP A 141 -5.70 -2.97 -5.44
CA TRP A 141 -6.56 -2.56 -6.56
C TRP A 141 -7.12 -3.76 -7.32
N GLU A 142 -6.29 -4.77 -7.61
CA GLU A 142 -6.70 -6.05 -8.21
C GLU A 142 -7.70 -6.80 -7.32
N ALA A 143 -7.56 -6.72 -5.97
CA ALA A 143 -8.52 -7.25 -5.01
C ALA A 143 -9.85 -6.45 -4.96
N GLY A 144 -10.02 -5.44 -5.81
CA GLY A 144 -11.25 -4.63 -5.90
C GLY A 144 -11.30 -3.46 -4.92
N CYS A 145 -10.23 -3.17 -4.17
CA CYS A 145 -10.18 -2.00 -3.30
C CYS A 145 -10.01 -0.72 -4.13
N ARG A 146 -10.63 0.35 -3.64
CA ARG A 146 -10.55 1.69 -4.25
C ARG A 146 -10.25 2.77 -3.23
N ILE A 147 -10.16 2.39 -1.95
CA ILE A 147 -9.76 3.23 -0.83
C ILE A 147 -8.55 2.59 -0.19
N PHE A 148 -7.49 3.36 0.01
CA PHE A 148 -6.21 2.91 0.58
C PHE A 148 -5.85 3.75 1.80
N ARG A 149 -5.65 3.10 2.94
CA ARG A 149 -5.08 3.68 4.17
C ARG A 149 -3.67 3.15 4.30
N ILE A 150 -2.67 4.03 4.26
CA ILE A 150 -1.27 3.64 4.12
C ILE A 150 -0.48 4.17 5.32
N TYR A 151 0.05 3.26 6.10
CA TYR A 151 0.94 3.51 7.24
C TYR A 151 2.39 3.20 6.86
N GLY A 152 3.34 3.86 7.51
CA GLY A 152 4.77 3.71 7.19
C GLY A 152 5.14 4.25 5.79
N GLY A 153 4.30 5.15 5.24
CA GLY A 153 4.53 5.77 3.94
C GLY A 153 5.14 7.17 3.99
N LEU A 154 5.16 7.79 5.17
CA LEU A 154 5.73 9.13 5.42
C LEU A 154 6.87 9.03 6.44
N GLY A 155 7.85 9.94 6.32
CA GLY A 155 9.01 9.96 7.21
C GLY A 155 10.06 8.89 6.89
N GLY A 156 11.17 8.89 7.66
CA GLY A 156 12.29 8.01 7.39
C GLY A 156 13.02 8.38 6.09
N ARG A 157 13.07 7.49 5.12
CA ARG A 157 13.71 7.73 3.82
C ARG A 157 12.90 8.71 2.97
N MET A 158 13.50 9.87 2.68
CA MET A 158 12.84 10.94 1.92
C MET A 158 12.51 10.54 0.47
N ASP A 159 13.36 9.72 -0.17
CA ASP A 159 13.13 9.20 -1.52
C ASP A 159 11.85 8.35 -1.59
N HIS A 160 11.62 7.49 -0.58
CA HIS A 160 10.36 6.72 -0.47
C HIS A 160 9.16 7.63 -0.18
N THR A 161 9.32 8.66 0.67
CA THR A 161 8.23 9.62 0.90
C THR A 161 7.80 10.30 -0.40
N LEU A 162 8.76 10.76 -1.22
CA LEU A 162 8.48 11.38 -2.53
C LEU A 162 7.80 10.39 -3.49
N ALA A 163 8.29 9.13 -3.56
CA ALA A 163 7.68 8.08 -4.36
C ALA A 163 6.23 7.78 -3.91
N ASN A 164 5.98 7.75 -2.61
CA ASN A 164 4.65 7.50 -2.05
C ASN A 164 3.68 8.66 -2.32
N LEU A 165 4.15 9.92 -2.34
CA LEU A 165 3.34 11.06 -2.79
C LEU A 165 2.93 10.90 -4.27
N ASN A 166 3.86 10.53 -5.14
CA ASN A 166 3.54 10.25 -6.56
C ASN A 166 2.56 9.06 -6.68
N MET A 167 2.72 8.03 -5.86
CA MET A 167 1.83 6.85 -5.86
C MET A 167 0.40 7.23 -5.50
N ILE A 168 0.15 8.07 -4.47
CA ILE A 168 -1.22 8.51 -4.15
C ILE A 168 -1.80 9.41 -5.24
N SER A 169 -0.97 10.14 -6.00
CA SER A 169 -1.39 10.88 -7.19
C SER A 169 -1.83 9.94 -8.31
N LEU A 170 -1.12 8.84 -8.54
CA LEU A 170 -1.51 7.79 -9.49
C LEU A 170 -2.87 7.19 -9.12
N VAL A 171 -3.09 6.87 -7.84
CA VAL A 171 -4.37 6.36 -7.34
C VAL A 171 -5.49 7.37 -7.57
N ALA A 172 -5.27 8.66 -7.28
CA ALA A 172 -6.25 9.73 -7.50
C ALA A 172 -6.58 9.91 -8.99
N ALA A 173 -5.57 9.88 -9.87
CA ALA A 173 -5.75 9.95 -11.33
C ALA A 173 -6.60 8.78 -11.85
N ALA A 174 -6.44 7.61 -11.25
CA ALA A 174 -7.20 6.40 -11.58
C ALA A 174 -8.60 6.35 -10.94
N GLY A 175 -9.04 7.40 -10.24
CA GLY A 175 -10.36 7.47 -9.60
C GLY A 175 -10.46 6.72 -8.27
N GLY A 176 -9.34 6.37 -7.65
CA GLY A 176 -9.26 5.83 -6.29
C GLY A 176 -9.01 6.92 -5.26
N ARG A 177 -8.88 6.47 -4.00
CA ARG A 177 -8.65 7.32 -2.83
C ARG A 177 -7.52 6.73 -2.02
N ALA A 178 -6.44 7.47 -1.82
CA ALA A 178 -5.33 7.02 -1.00
C ALA A 178 -4.93 8.10 0.00
N SER A 179 -4.65 7.68 1.23
CA SER A 179 -4.20 8.55 2.32
C SER A 179 -2.97 7.96 2.98
N LEU A 180 -1.93 8.77 3.10
CA LEU A 180 -0.70 8.48 3.84
C LEU A 180 -0.85 9.07 5.25
N TYR A 181 -0.64 8.24 6.25
CA TYR A 181 -0.70 8.64 7.67
C TYR A 181 0.72 8.88 8.19
N GLY A 182 0.93 10.00 8.89
CA GLY A 182 2.21 10.42 9.43
C GLY A 182 2.11 10.95 10.85
N ASP A 183 3.05 11.78 11.26
CA ASP A 183 3.12 12.38 12.60
C ASP A 183 2.02 13.43 12.79
N GLY A 184 0.86 13.00 13.25
CA GLY A 184 -0.30 13.85 13.50
C GLY A 184 -0.92 14.46 12.23
N ILE A 185 -0.52 13.98 11.04
CA ILE A 185 -1.03 14.47 9.76
C ILE A 185 -1.49 13.35 8.84
N ILE A 186 -2.40 13.68 7.95
CA ILE A 186 -2.78 12.86 6.81
C ILE A 186 -2.45 13.64 5.53
N VAL A 187 -1.85 12.95 4.56
CA VAL A 187 -1.64 13.48 3.21
C VAL A 187 -2.47 12.67 2.24
N THR A 188 -3.29 13.33 1.46
CA THR A 188 -4.08 12.69 0.41
C THR A 188 -3.93 13.44 -0.92
N ALA A 189 -4.22 12.76 -2.03
CA ALA A 189 -4.30 13.38 -3.34
C ALA A 189 -5.73 13.30 -3.88
N ILE A 190 -6.17 14.36 -4.56
CA ILE A 190 -7.46 14.37 -5.25
C ILE A 190 -7.27 14.87 -6.68
N SER A 191 -7.98 14.23 -7.61
CA SER A 191 -8.09 14.62 -9.01
C SER A 191 -9.56 14.83 -9.35
N ARG A 192 -9.88 15.97 -9.97
CA ARG A 192 -11.23 16.39 -10.37
C ARG A 192 -12.31 16.08 -9.33
N GLY A 193 -12.77 17.12 -8.64
CA GLY A 193 -13.76 16.97 -7.59
C GLY A 193 -13.35 17.69 -6.31
N PHE A 194 -13.83 17.21 -5.16
CA PHE A 194 -13.59 17.89 -3.91
C PHE A 194 -13.65 16.96 -2.69
N LEU A 195 -12.98 17.39 -1.63
CA LEU A 195 -13.09 16.88 -0.27
C LEU A 195 -14.04 17.76 0.52
N SER A 196 -14.96 17.17 1.29
CA SER A 196 -15.82 17.88 2.24
C SER A 196 -15.50 17.41 3.65
N PHE A 197 -15.10 18.34 4.49
CA PHE A 197 -14.87 18.12 5.91
C PHE A 197 -16.11 18.55 6.71
N ALA A 198 -16.59 17.68 7.60
CA ALA A 198 -17.65 18.01 8.54
C ALA A 198 -17.17 19.07 9.55
N PRO A 199 -18.07 19.88 10.13
CA PRO A 199 -17.71 20.78 11.22
C PRO A 199 -17.10 20.01 12.37
N TRP A 200 -16.01 20.52 12.95
CA TRP A 200 -15.33 19.91 14.08
C TRP A 200 -14.75 21.00 15.01
N ARG A 201 -14.46 20.60 16.22
CA ARG A 201 -13.80 21.49 17.17
C ARG A 201 -12.30 21.48 16.86
N SER A 202 -11.90 22.25 15.84
CA SER A 202 -10.47 22.41 15.51
C SER A 202 -9.74 23.07 16.68
N GLY A 203 -8.57 22.53 17.04
CA GLY A 203 -7.65 23.17 17.98
C GLY A 203 -7.00 24.40 17.37
N GLU A 204 -6.19 25.10 18.18
CA GLU A 204 -5.31 26.13 17.66
C GLU A 204 -4.36 25.54 16.62
N ARG A 205 -4.20 26.22 15.47
CA ARG A 205 -3.30 25.81 14.38
C ARG A 205 -3.70 24.47 13.71
N ALA A 206 -4.99 24.22 13.55
CA ALA A 206 -5.46 23.12 12.70
C ALA A 206 -5.11 23.39 11.24
N MET A 207 -3.83 23.18 10.90
CA MET A 207 -3.24 23.55 9.61
C MET A 207 -3.76 22.64 8.51
N VAL A 208 -4.03 23.23 7.37
CA VAL A 208 -4.34 22.53 6.13
C VAL A 208 -3.54 23.16 5.01
N SER A 209 -2.95 22.33 4.14
CA SER A 209 -2.20 22.84 2.99
C SER A 209 -2.67 22.18 1.71
N VAL A 210 -2.66 22.94 0.63
CA VAL A 210 -3.04 22.49 -0.71
C VAL A 210 -1.88 22.80 -1.65
N LEU A 211 -1.34 21.76 -2.31
CA LEU A 211 -0.20 21.87 -3.21
C LEU A 211 -0.53 21.20 -4.53
N SER A 212 -0.12 21.78 -5.66
CA SER A 212 -0.25 21.12 -6.95
C SER A 212 0.71 19.94 -7.06
N ALA A 213 0.18 18.76 -7.39
CA ALA A 213 0.96 17.55 -7.70
C ALA A 213 1.30 17.44 -9.19
N THR A 214 0.69 18.26 -10.04
CA THR A 214 0.89 18.29 -11.49
C THR A 214 1.48 19.64 -11.92
N ASP A 215 2.05 19.70 -13.12
CA ASP A 215 2.60 20.94 -13.69
C ASP A 215 1.59 22.08 -13.63
N ARG A 216 0.30 21.75 -13.72
CA ARG A 216 -0.79 22.70 -13.64
C ARG A 216 -2.05 22.08 -13.05
N SER A 217 -2.61 22.70 -12.01
CA SER A 217 -3.91 22.38 -11.41
C SER A 217 -4.80 23.60 -11.50
N GLU A 218 -6.03 23.43 -12.00
CA GLU A 218 -6.94 24.54 -12.32
C GLU A 218 -8.29 24.39 -11.59
N GLY A 219 -8.94 25.55 -11.37
CA GLY A 219 -10.24 25.60 -10.71
C GLY A 219 -10.16 25.21 -9.24
N ILE A 220 -9.03 25.54 -8.57
CA ILE A 220 -8.87 25.24 -7.15
C ILE A 220 -9.77 26.14 -6.33
N ASN A 221 -10.56 25.50 -5.47
CA ASN A 221 -11.48 26.17 -4.56
C ASN A 221 -11.24 25.68 -3.13
N GLU A 222 -11.11 26.62 -2.20
CA GLU A 222 -10.99 26.36 -0.76
C GLU A 222 -12.04 27.20 -0.03
N ARG A 223 -12.98 26.55 0.64
CA ARG A 223 -14.09 27.21 1.36
C ARG A 223 -14.18 26.68 2.79
N GLY A 224 -14.62 27.55 3.71
CA GLY A 224 -14.72 27.18 5.13
C GLY A 224 -13.39 27.14 5.85
N LEU A 225 -12.33 27.69 5.25
CA LEU A 225 -11.00 27.86 5.80
C LEU A 225 -10.74 29.35 6.12
N LYS A 226 -9.65 29.61 6.84
CA LYS A 226 -9.25 30.97 7.20
C LYS A 226 -9.00 31.85 5.96
N TYR A 227 -8.35 31.30 4.95
CA TYR A 227 -8.14 31.93 3.66
C TYR A 227 -9.01 31.23 2.62
N GLN A 228 -9.87 32.02 1.96
CA GLN A 228 -10.76 31.53 0.92
C GLN A 228 -10.06 31.61 -0.44
N VAL A 229 -10.23 30.57 -1.27
CA VAL A 229 -9.68 30.51 -2.62
C VAL A 229 -10.82 30.16 -3.59
N GLU A 230 -10.88 30.85 -4.72
CA GLU A 230 -11.88 30.60 -5.74
C GLU A 230 -11.27 30.60 -7.14
N GLY A 231 -11.41 29.46 -7.85
CA GLY A 231 -10.99 29.32 -9.24
C GLY A 231 -9.49 29.46 -9.48
N MET A 232 -8.66 29.29 -8.45
CA MET A 232 -7.20 29.49 -8.55
C MET A 232 -6.57 28.45 -9.46
N THR A 233 -5.52 28.86 -10.16
CA THR A 233 -4.59 27.97 -10.84
C THR A 233 -3.28 27.89 -10.04
N MET A 234 -2.79 26.69 -9.82
CA MET A 234 -1.50 26.42 -9.18
C MET A 234 -0.60 25.59 -10.08
N THR A 235 0.70 25.72 -9.91
CA THR A 235 1.71 24.85 -10.51
C THR A 235 2.50 24.13 -9.41
N ASN A 236 3.17 23.05 -9.74
CA ASN A 236 4.03 22.33 -8.80
C ASN A 236 5.33 23.07 -8.44
N LEU A 237 5.59 24.21 -9.11
CA LEU A 237 6.73 25.09 -8.83
C LEU A 237 6.36 26.26 -7.92
N GLU A 238 5.06 26.47 -7.65
CA GLU A 238 4.57 27.53 -6.78
C GLU A 238 4.37 27.01 -5.36
N LEU A 239 4.82 27.77 -4.38
CA LEU A 239 4.73 27.43 -2.95
C LEU A 239 3.55 28.11 -2.26
N THR A 240 2.53 28.50 -3.02
CA THR A 240 1.25 29.02 -2.53
C THR A 240 0.38 27.87 -2.01
N GLY A 241 -0.52 28.15 -1.06
CA GLY A 241 -1.44 27.14 -0.53
C GLY A 241 -0.93 26.38 0.70
N VAL A 242 0.22 26.75 1.24
CA VAL A 242 0.74 26.24 2.50
C VAL A 242 0.17 27.03 3.68
N SER A 243 -0.14 26.32 4.78
CA SER A 243 -0.51 26.93 6.07
C SER A 243 -1.84 27.72 6.06
N ASN A 244 -2.84 27.22 5.36
CA ASN A 244 -4.23 27.60 5.62
C ASN A 244 -4.71 26.94 6.94
N GLU A 245 -5.84 27.32 7.49
CA GLU A 245 -6.34 26.84 8.77
C GLU A 245 -7.83 26.47 8.70
N PHE A 246 -8.21 25.36 9.33
CA PHE A 246 -9.61 25.07 9.58
C PHE A 246 -10.22 26.06 10.58
N LEU A 247 -11.42 26.53 10.28
CA LEU A 247 -12.19 27.36 11.21
C LEU A 247 -12.97 26.46 12.17
N PRO A 248 -12.96 26.74 13.49
CA PRO A 248 -13.71 25.95 14.48
C PRO A 248 -15.21 25.85 14.14
N ASN A 249 -15.75 24.63 14.26
CA ASN A 249 -17.17 24.33 14.01
C ASN A 249 -17.69 24.78 12.64
N THR A 250 -16.81 24.89 11.65
CA THR A 250 -17.15 25.31 10.29
C THR A 250 -16.88 24.16 9.31
N PRO A 251 -17.84 23.82 8.42
CA PRO A 251 -17.57 22.83 7.38
C PRO A 251 -16.59 23.40 6.38
N ALA A 252 -15.65 22.59 5.90
CA ALA A 252 -14.69 23.01 4.89
C ALA A 252 -14.83 22.18 3.61
N ARG A 253 -14.50 22.81 2.48
CA ARG A 253 -14.46 22.15 1.19
C ARG A 253 -13.22 22.59 0.42
N ILE A 254 -12.50 21.59 -0.11
CA ILE A 254 -11.27 21.78 -0.90
C ILE A 254 -11.42 20.95 -2.18
N GLY A 255 -11.20 21.55 -3.34
CA GLY A 255 -11.35 20.83 -4.60
C GLY A 255 -10.73 21.56 -5.78
N LEU A 256 -10.79 20.89 -6.95
CA LEU A 256 -10.26 21.40 -8.21
C LEU A 256 -11.07 20.84 -9.39
N ASP A 257 -10.95 21.50 -10.55
CA ASP A 257 -11.59 21.07 -11.79
C ASP A 257 -10.65 20.21 -12.66
N ARG A 258 -9.33 20.50 -12.68
CA ARG A 258 -8.33 19.82 -13.53
C ARG A 258 -7.00 19.71 -12.81
N GLY A 259 -6.25 18.63 -13.09
CA GLY A 259 -4.98 18.33 -12.46
C GLY A 259 -5.13 17.47 -11.22
N ILE A 260 -4.13 17.49 -10.36
CA ILE A 260 -4.09 16.76 -9.08
C ILE A 260 -3.52 17.70 -8.02
N ILE A 261 -4.14 17.73 -6.85
CA ILE A 261 -3.62 18.44 -5.69
C ILE A 261 -3.36 17.46 -4.54
N TYR A 262 -2.29 17.71 -3.79
CA TYR A 262 -2.13 17.17 -2.45
C TYR A 262 -2.89 18.04 -1.45
N VAL A 263 -3.54 17.39 -0.50
CA VAL A 263 -4.14 18.05 0.66
C VAL A 263 -3.54 17.41 1.91
N THR A 264 -2.88 18.24 2.73
CA THR A 264 -2.37 17.81 4.04
C THR A 264 -3.27 18.39 5.13
N TYR A 265 -3.63 17.58 6.12
CA TYR A 265 -4.50 18.01 7.21
C TYR A 265 -4.23 17.21 8.48
N PRO A 266 -4.61 17.70 9.68
CA PRO A 266 -4.43 16.98 10.94
C PRO A 266 -5.18 15.65 10.93
N ASP A 267 -4.61 14.60 11.49
CA ASP A 267 -5.27 13.30 11.67
C ASP A 267 -6.46 13.36 12.64
N ALA A 268 -6.45 14.35 13.55
CA ALA A 268 -7.58 14.66 14.43
C ALA A 268 -8.80 15.25 13.70
N ALA A 269 -8.64 15.70 12.44
CA ALA A 269 -9.77 16.18 11.65
C ALA A 269 -10.67 15.00 11.24
N PRO A 270 -12.01 15.22 11.11
CA PRO A 270 -12.89 14.18 10.60
C PRO A 270 -12.46 13.79 9.18
N MET A 271 -12.47 12.48 8.90
CA MET A 271 -12.19 11.99 7.54
C MET A 271 -13.14 12.68 6.54
N PRO A 272 -12.61 13.29 5.47
CA PRO A 272 -13.44 13.98 4.52
C PRO A 272 -14.27 13.01 3.68
N SER A 273 -15.46 13.46 3.28
CA SER A 273 -16.20 12.84 2.20
C SER A 273 -15.54 13.20 0.86
N TRP A 274 -15.39 12.22 -0.01
CA TRP A 274 -14.78 12.39 -1.34
C TRP A 274 -15.84 12.45 -2.42
N HIS A 275 -15.71 13.43 -3.29
CA HIS A 275 -16.58 13.63 -4.44
C HIS A 275 -15.72 13.78 -5.69
N THR A 276 -15.83 12.83 -6.60
CA THR A 276 -15.14 12.85 -7.90
C THR A 276 -16.04 12.30 -8.99
N ASP A 277 -15.89 12.79 -10.20
CA ASP A 277 -16.57 12.31 -11.40
C ASP A 277 -15.75 11.28 -12.19
N ILE A 278 -14.56 10.90 -11.67
CA ILE A 278 -13.69 9.92 -12.31
C ILE A 278 -14.23 8.52 -12.04
N THR A 279 -14.55 7.80 -13.11
CA THR A 279 -14.83 6.37 -13.01
C THR A 279 -13.52 5.63 -12.70
N PRO A 280 -13.48 4.79 -11.65
CA PRO A 280 -12.26 4.07 -11.32
C PRO A 280 -11.74 3.23 -12.49
N ALA A 281 -10.44 3.32 -12.75
CA ALA A 281 -9.77 2.50 -13.75
C ALA A 281 -9.88 1.01 -13.40
N THR A 282 -9.83 0.15 -14.41
CA THR A 282 -9.85 -1.31 -14.21
C THR A 282 -8.54 -1.83 -13.59
N SER A 283 -7.41 -1.18 -13.89
CA SER A 283 -6.07 -1.55 -13.41
C SER A 283 -5.23 -0.31 -13.15
N LEU A 284 -4.24 -0.42 -12.25
CA LEU A 284 -3.16 0.55 -12.05
C LEU A 284 -1.87 0.19 -12.82
N GLY A 285 -1.96 -0.70 -13.79
CA GLY A 285 -0.82 -1.26 -14.51
C GLY A 285 -0.47 -2.66 -14.01
N HIS A 286 0.42 -3.33 -14.73
CA HIS A 286 0.88 -4.67 -14.36
C HIS A 286 1.77 -4.62 -13.13
N LEU A 287 1.70 -5.67 -12.30
CA LEU A 287 2.67 -5.91 -11.24
C LEU A 287 4.01 -6.25 -11.88
N ASP A 288 5.07 -5.60 -11.43
CA ASP A 288 6.40 -5.85 -11.93
C ASP A 288 7.01 -7.10 -11.27
N THR A 289 6.94 -8.22 -12.00
CA THR A 289 7.39 -9.54 -11.53
C THR A 289 8.71 -9.99 -12.15
N ARG A 290 9.36 -9.15 -12.95
CA ARG A 290 10.64 -9.40 -13.60
C ARG A 290 11.66 -8.34 -13.24
N PRO A 291 12.97 -8.68 -13.24
CA PRO A 291 14.01 -7.68 -13.07
C PRO A 291 13.89 -6.57 -14.12
N SER A 292 14.10 -5.33 -13.69
CA SER A 292 14.06 -4.17 -14.58
C SER A 292 15.15 -4.26 -15.65
N ARG A 293 14.77 -4.00 -16.89
CA ARG A 293 15.71 -3.86 -18.00
C ARG A 293 16.52 -2.55 -17.95
N TRP A 294 16.12 -1.62 -17.10
CA TRP A 294 16.79 -0.33 -16.93
C TRP A 294 17.84 -0.32 -15.83
N LEU A 295 17.75 -1.30 -14.89
CA LEU A 295 18.66 -1.44 -13.75
C LEU A 295 19.78 -2.42 -14.13
N THR A 296 20.81 -1.92 -14.82
CA THR A 296 22.00 -2.72 -15.19
C THR A 296 23.01 -2.70 -14.06
N ARG A 297 23.54 -3.88 -13.68
CA ARG A 297 24.67 -3.97 -12.75
C ARG A 297 25.98 -3.98 -13.55
N PRO A 298 27.00 -3.17 -13.18
CA PRO A 298 28.32 -3.27 -13.80
C PRO A 298 28.85 -4.72 -13.72
N GLY A 299 29.14 -5.33 -14.85
CA GLY A 299 29.71 -6.69 -14.96
C GLY A 299 28.74 -7.82 -15.33
N ARG A 300 27.42 -7.59 -15.42
CA ARG A 300 26.46 -8.61 -15.87
C ARG A 300 26.25 -8.64 -17.39
N ASP A 301 26.51 -7.55 -18.07
CA ASP A 301 26.23 -7.38 -19.51
C ASP A 301 27.29 -7.93 -20.45
N GLN A 302 28.32 -8.66 -19.93
CA GLN A 302 29.40 -9.23 -20.78
C GLN A 302 29.23 -10.72 -21.10
N VAL A 303 28.15 -11.38 -20.68
CA VAL A 303 28.00 -12.84 -20.86
C VAL A 303 26.95 -13.25 -21.90
N GLU A 304 26.09 -12.34 -22.39
CA GLU A 304 24.99 -12.71 -23.30
C GLU A 304 25.17 -12.31 -24.77
N GLU A 305 26.30 -11.70 -25.18
CA GLU A 305 26.53 -11.30 -26.58
C GLU A 305 27.41 -12.29 -27.39
N GLU A 306 27.72 -13.47 -26.88
CA GLU A 306 28.61 -14.43 -27.57
C GLU A 306 27.96 -15.81 -27.72
N THR A 307 26.78 -15.90 -28.37
CA THR A 307 26.34 -17.12 -29.09
C THR A 307 25.17 -16.83 -30.04
N ASP A 308 25.43 -16.16 -31.16
CA ASP A 308 24.67 -16.40 -32.42
C ASP A 308 25.61 -17.03 -33.45
N PRO A 309 25.56 -18.36 -33.68
CA PRO A 309 26.44 -19.04 -34.60
C PRO A 309 25.90 -19.07 -36.06
N THR A 310 25.15 -18.09 -36.50
CA THR A 310 24.59 -18.06 -37.88
C THR A 310 24.87 -16.76 -38.62
N THR A 311 26.15 -16.43 -38.83
CA THR A 311 26.56 -15.60 -39.98
C THR A 311 27.88 -16.13 -40.55
N SER A 312 27.76 -17.15 -41.40
CA SER A 312 28.82 -17.52 -42.32
C SER A 312 29.00 -16.38 -43.35
N PRO A 313 30.23 -15.93 -43.61
CA PRO A 313 30.49 -14.99 -44.67
C PRO A 313 30.33 -15.68 -46.03
N VAL A 314 29.38 -15.19 -46.83
CA VAL A 314 29.27 -15.53 -48.23
C VAL A 314 30.54 -15.01 -48.95
N GLN A 315 31.42 -15.93 -49.39
CA GLN A 315 32.45 -15.63 -50.39
C GLN A 315 31.77 -15.33 -51.73
N GLY A 316 31.83 -14.09 -52.16
CA GLY A 316 31.54 -13.67 -53.54
C GLY A 316 32.83 -13.58 -54.27
N SER A 317 32.96 -14.46 -55.27
CA SER A 317 33.97 -14.42 -56.31
C SER A 317 33.58 -13.41 -57.42
N GLU A 318 34.57 -12.70 -57.85
CA GLU A 318 34.89 -11.96 -59.10
C GLU A 318 35.06 -10.46 -58.87
#